data_9991dc922bb36d0e8748ed4d51293c7d
#
_entry.id   9991dc922bb36d0e8748ed4d51293c7d
#
_cell.length_a   1.000
_cell.length_b   1.000
_cell.length_c   1.000
_cell.angle_alpha   90.00
_cell.angle_beta   90.00
_cell.angle_gamma   90.00
#
_symmetry.space_group_name_H-M   'P 1'
#
loop_
_entity.id
_entity.type
_entity.pdbx_description
1 polymer ?
#
loop_
_entity_poly.entity_id
_entity_poly.type
_entity_poly.pdbx_seq_one_letter_code
_entity_poly.pdbx_strand_id
1 'polypeptide(L)'
;MLSQRQLFLDHLGQTSDFPLMLEIERARGVYMYSAEGKRYLDLISGIGVSNVGHRHPKVLQAIQDQLDHYLHLMVYGELVQSPQVQLAEALAKTLPDPLNACFLVNSGSEAIEGALKLAKRYTERPNLVSCLNAYHGSSHGALSVSGSEQFKQGYRPLLPGVSHIRFNHPEDFTHINEQTAAVVVETVQGEAGVQVADDSYFQVLREHCDKVGALLILDEIQAGFGRTGTFWAFEPYGVVPDILVAAKGMGGGMPIGAFIASPEIMQVLKNNPILGHITTFGGHPVSAAASLATLHVIQEEKLLEQVSDKARLITERLQHPAIRGIRQRGLMMAVEFESFDILKPVIDRAIELGVLTDWFLYCDNAMRVAPPLTIQ
;
A
#
# COMPACT_ATOMS: atom_id res chain seq x y z
N MET A 1 -6.76 -38.67 7.94
CA MET A 1 -6.71 -37.24 8.29
C MET A 1 -7.00 -36.47 7.03
N LEU A 2 -7.76 -35.36 7.12
CA LEU A 2 -7.97 -34.45 5.98
C LEU A 2 -6.63 -33.77 5.59
N SER A 3 -6.43 -33.52 4.29
CA SER A 3 -5.26 -32.78 3.81
C SER A 3 -5.36 -31.29 4.19
N GLN A 4 -4.24 -30.55 4.20
CA GLN A 4 -4.25 -29.11 4.42
C GLN A 4 -5.13 -28.37 3.40
N ARG A 5 -5.13 -28.82 2.14
CA ARG A 5 -6.01 -28.28 1.08
C ARG A 5 -7.49 -28.47 1.39
N GLN A 6 -7.87 -29.64 1.93
CA GLN A 6 -9.26 -29.89 2.33
C GLN A 6 -9.64 -28.98 3.51
N LEU A 7 -8.79 -28.88 4.53
CA LEU A 7 -9.03 -27.98 5.67
C LEU A 7 -9.11 -26.50 5.24
N PHE A 8 -8.30 -26.08 4.27
CA PHE A 8 -8.37 -24.74 3.67
C PHE A 8 -9.74 -24.48 3.03
N LEU A 9 -10.24 -25.41 2.24
CA LEU A 9 -11.54 -25.27 1.59
C LEU A 9 -12.71 -25.33 2.58
N ASP A 10 -12.61 -26.15 3.63
CA ASP A 10 -13.69 -26.37 4.57
C ASP A 10 -13.82 -25.26 5.63
N HIS A 11 -12.70 -24.59 5.98
CA HIS A 11 -12.66 -23.73 7.18
C HIS A 11 -12.20 -22.29 6.94
N LEU A 12 -11.53 -21.99 5.82
CA LEU A 12 -11.18 -20.61 5.48
C LEU A 12 -12.22 -20.01 4.51
N GLY A 13 -12.70 -18.80 4.82
CA GLY A 13 -13.58 -18.06 3.92
C GLY A 13 -12.88 -17.77 2.59
N GLN A 14 -13.42 -18.29 1.50
CA GLN A 14 -12.88 -18.09 0.16
C GLN A 14 -13.39 -16.76 -0.43
N THR A 15 -12.55 -16.09 -1.20
CA THR A 15 -12.88 -14.88 -1.97
C THR A 15 -12.91 -15.14 -3.48
N SER A 16 -12.67 -16.40 -3.89
CA SER A 16 -12.69 -16.88 -5.28
C SER A 16 -12.98 -18.37 -5.30
N ASP A 17 -13.70 -18.83 -6.32
CA ASP A 17 -13.93 -20.26 -6.57
C ASP A 17 -12.66 -20.97 -7.12
N PHE A 18 -11.63 -20.21 -7.50
CA PHE A 18 -10.43 -20.69 -8.14
C PHE A 18 -9.14 -20.23 -7.43
N PRO A 19 -8.96 -20.54 -6.12
CA PRO A 19 -7.73 -20.20 -5.42
C PRO A 19 -6.53 -20.97 -6.00
N LEU A 20 -5.34 -20.41 -5.92
CA LEU A 20 -4.12 -21.04 -6.46
C LEU A 20 -3.77 -22.38 -5.81
N MET A 21 -4.24 -22.65 -4.61
CA MET A 21 -4.06 -23.92 -3.87
C MET A 21 -2.60 -24.36 -3.68
N LEU A 22 -1.65 -23.41 -3.71
CA LEU A 22 -0.23 -23.69 -3.45
C LEU A 22 -0.02 -23.87 -1.94
N GLU A 23 0.48 -25.01 -1.53
CA GLU A 23 0.89 -25.27 -0.15
C GLU A 23 2.30 -24.72 0.07
N ILE A 24 2.43 -23.58 0.73
CA ILE A 24 3.70 -22.94 1.04
C ILE A 24 4.07 -23.22 2.50
N GLU A 25 5.20 -23.85 2.72
CA GLU A 25 5.71 -24.20 4.05
C GLU A 25 6.65 -23.11 4.60
N ARG A 26 7.47 -22.52 3.75
CA ARG A 26 8.47 -21.53 4.17
C ARG A 26 8.77 -20.52 3.07
N ALA A 27 9.29 -19.35 3.48
CA ALA A 27 9.78 -18.34 2.55
C ALA A 27 11.12 -17.75 3.05
N ARG A 28 12.01 -17.37 2.13
CA ARG A 28 13.29 -16.73 2.44
C ARG A 28 13.81 -15.92 1.27
N GLY A 29 14.24 -14.70 1.54
CA GLY A 29 14.72 -13.77 0.51
C GLY A 29 13.62 -13.49 -0.52
N VAL A 30 13.84 -13.82 -1.78
CA VAL A 30 12.86 -13.63 -2.86
C VAL A 30 12.12 -14.92 -3.23
N TYR A 31 12.23 -15.96 -2.42
CA TYR A 31 11.68 -17.28 -2.74
C TYR A 31 10.70 -17.78 -1.68
N MET A 32 9.65 -18.47 -2.16
CA MET A 32 8.78 -19.33 -1.38
C MET A 32 9.01 -20.79 -1.72
N TYR A 33 8.69 -21.70 -0.80
CA TYR A 33 8.95 -23.12 -0.96
C TYR A 33 7.74 -23.93 -0.52
N SER A 34 7.31 -24.88 -1.36
CA SER A 34 6.28 -25.85 -0.99
C SER A 34 6.81 -26.90 -0.01
N ALA A 35 5.91 -27.69 0.55
CA ALA A 35 6.24 -28.82 1.42
C ALA A 35 7.09 -29.88 0.71
N GLU A 36 6.92 -30.05 -0.62
CA GLU A 36 7.73 -30.95 -1.45
C GLU A 36 9.07 -30.35 -1.87
N GLY A 37 9.38 -29.11 -1.41
CA GLY A 37 10.64 -28.44 -1.69
C GLY A 37 10.69 -27.69 -3.04
N LYS A 38 9.59 -27.62 -3.79
CA LYS A 38 9.52 -26.80 -4.99
C LYS A 38 9.69 -25.34 -4.65
N ARG A 39 10.57 -24.65 -5.37
CA ARG A 39 10.89 -23.24 -5.18
C ARG A 39 10.08 -22.36 -6.13
N TYR A 40 9.54 -21.27 -5.61
CA TYR A 40 8.84 -20.24 -6.38
C TYR A 40 9.53 -18.89 -6.18
N LEU A 41 9.95 -18.24 -7.28
CA LEU A 41 10.37 -16.86 -7.29
C LEU A 41 9.14 -15.97 -7.08
N ASP A 42 9.15 -15.13 -6.04
CA ASP A 42 8.01 -14.26 -5.69
C ASP A 42 8.08 -12.95 -6.48
N LEU A 43 7.18 -12.78 -7.44
CA LEU A 43 6.98 -11.52 -8.17
C LEU A 43 5.74 -10.75 -7.72
N ILE A 44 5.15 -11.13 -6.58
CA ILE A 44 3.98 -10.45 -5.99
C ILE A 44 4.38 -9.71 -4.70
N SER A 45 5.34 -10.26 -3.95
CA SER A 45 5.78 -9.73 -2.65
C SER A 45 4.62 -9.53 -1.66
N GLY A 46 3.58 -10.41 -1.69
CA GLY A 46 2.37 -10.24 -0.89
C GLY A 46 1.59 -8.95 -1.22
N ILE A 47 1.54 -8.59 -2.49
CA ILE A 47 0.99 -7.33 -3.02
C ILE A 47 1.80 -6.11 -2.52
N GLY A 48 3.13 -6.17 -2.69
CA GLY A 48 4.04 -5.08 -2.32
C GLY A 48 4.30 -4.95 -0.82
N VAL A 49 4.21 -6.06 -0.07
CA VAL A 49 4.50 -6.10 1.38
C VAL A 49 5.96 -6.44 1.66
N SER A 50 6.50 -7.47 1.00
CA SER A 50 7.82 -8.01 1.31
C SER A 50 8.95 -7.25 0.59
N ASN A 51 8.99 -5.91 0.72
CA ASN A 51 9.97 -5.07 0.02
C ASN A 51 11.42 -5.46 0.31
N VAL A 52 11.75 -5.80 1.55
CA VAL A 52 13.09 -6.25 1.95
C VAL A 52 13.27 -7.77 1.84
N GLY A 53 12.34 -8.46 1.18
CA GLY A 53 12.32 -9.91 1.07
C GLY A 53 11.77 -10.64 2.29
N HIS A 54 11.53 -11.93 2.13
CA HIS A 54 11.01 -12.76 3.20
C HIS A 54 12.07 -13.02 4.27
N ARG A 55 11.71 -12.81 5.54
CA ARG A 55 12.56 -13.11 6.70
C ARG A 55 13.92 -12.40 6.68
N HIS A 56 13.94 -11.12 6.37
CA HIS A 56 15.18 -10.36 6.43
C HIS A 56 15.82 -10.46 7.85
N PRO A 57 17.14 -10.78 7.97
CA PRO A 57 17.75 -11.06 9.28
C PRO A 57 17.59 -9.94 10.29
N LYS A 58 17.81 -8.68 9.89
CA LYS A 58 17.66 -7.50 10.78
C LYS A 58 16.21 -7.31 11.25
N VAL A 59 15.23 -7.56 10.38
CA VAL A 59 13.80 -7.47 10.75
C VAL A 59 13.43 -8.58 11.73
N LEU A 60 13.89 -9.83 11.51
CA LEU A 60 13.67 -10.93 12.44
C LEU A 60 14.32 -10.66 13.79
N GLN A 61 15.53 -10.11 13.81
CA GLN A 61 16.23 -9.78 15.06
C GLN A 61 15.44 -8.72 15.85
N ALA A 62 15.00 -7.64 15.21
CA ALA A 62 14.20 -6.61 15.88
C ALA A 62 12.87 -7.15 16.45
N ILE A 63 12.24 -8.11 15.76
CA ILE A 63 11.05 -8.81 16.25
C ILE A 63 11.39 -9.62 17.52
N GLN A 64 12.47 -10.40 17.48
CA GLN A 64 12.91 -11.22 18.61
C GLN A 64 13.28 -10.35 19.82
N ASP A 65 14.05 -9.31 19.61
CA ASP A 65 14.44 -8.37 20.69
C ASP A 65 13.20 -7.74 21.34
N GLN A 66 12.18 -7.37 20.54
CA GLN A 66 10.95 -6.81 21.09
C GLN A 66 10.11 -7.86 21.84
N LEU A 67 10.09 -9.12 21.38
CA LEU A 67 9.41 -10.22 22.08
C LEU A 67 9.99 -10.46 23.49
N ASP A 68 11.30 -10.27 23.66
CA ASP A 68 11.97 -10.40 24.96
C ASP A 68 11.61 -9.26 25.94
N HIS A 69 11.09 -8.12 25.44
CA HIS A 69 10.63 -7.03 26.29
C HIS A 69 9.14 -7.18 26.65
N TYR A 70 8.26 -7.14 25.66
CA TYR A 70 6.82 -7.31 25.81
C TYR A 70 6.14 -7.47 24.44
N LEU A 71 4.99 -8.15 24.42
CA LEU A 71 4.18 -8.32 23.22
C LEU A 71 3.29 -7.11 22.95
N HIS A 72 2.41 -6.79 23.91
CA HIS A 72 1.41 -5.74 23.76
C HIS A 72 1.20 -4.98 25.06
N LEU A 73 1.16 -3.67 24.95
CA LEU A 73 0.68 -2.75 25.95
C LEU A 73 -0.35 -1.83 25.29
N MET A 74 -1.05 -1.00 26.08
CA MET A 74 -1.99 -0.02 25.54
C MET A 74 -1.26 0.99 24.62
N VAL A 75 -1.65 1.07 23.34
CA VAL A 75 -0.87 1.73 22.27
C VAL A 75 -1.35 3.12 21.86
N TYR A 76 -2.56 3.54 22.22
CA TYR A 76 -3.17 4.76 21.68
C TYR A 76 -2.77 6.07 22.38
N GLY A 77 -1.49 6.19 22.75
CA GLY A 77 -0.91 7.45 23.18
C GLY A 77 -0.94 7.72 24.69
N GLU A 78 -1.37 6.76 25.51
CA GLU A 78 -1.38 6.89 26.98
C GLU A 78 -0.03 6.51 27.60
N LEU A 79 0.70 5.57 26.98
CA LEU A 79 2.01 5.12 27.42
C LEU A 79 3.09 5.52 26.42
N VAL A 80 4.24 5.94 26.92
CA VAL A 80 5.42 6.18 26.07
C VAL A 80 6.13 4.85 25.86
N GLN A 81 6.05 4.33 24.63
CA GLN A 81 6.63 3.05 24.23
C GLN A 81 7.69 3.26 23.14
N SER A 82 8.91 2.82 23.40
CA SER A 82 10.07 3.06 22.53
C SER A 82 9.87 2.64 21.07
N PRO A 83 9.30 1.47 20.73
CA PRO A 83 9.17 1.05 19.34
C PRO A 83 8.33 2.02 18.48
N GLN A 84 7.20 2.48 19.01
CA GLN A 84 6.32 3.42 18.30
C GLN A 84 6.95 4.81 18.18
N VAL A 85 7.59 5.29 19.25
CA VAL A 85 8.24 6.61 19.27
C VAL A 85 9.38 6.67 18.27
N GLN A 86 10.26 5.66 18.28
CA GLN A 86 11.38 5.57 17.34
C GLN A 86 10.92 5.41 15.88
N LEU A 87 9.88 4.62 15.65
CA LEU A 87 9.31 4.49 14.32
C LEU A 87 8.72 5.81 13.82
N ALA A 88 7.93 6.50 14.65
CA ALA A 88 7.33 7.79 14.28
C ALA A 88 8.41 8.84 13.98
N GLU A 89 9.47 8.91 14.78
CA GLU A 89 10.63 9.78 14.55
C GLU A 89 11.34 9.42 13.22
N ALA A 90 11.59 8.13 12.97
CA ALA A 90 12.25 7.67 11.77
C ALA A 90 11.41 7.98 10.51
N LEU A 91 10.09 7.80 10.57
CA LEU A 91 9.18 8.17 9.48
C LEU A 91 9.21 9.67 9.22
N ALA A 92 9.10 10.50 10.26
CA ALA A 92 9.17 11.95 10.13
C ALA A 92 10.46 12.43 9.45
N LYS A 93 11.60 11.78 9.74
CA LYS A 93 12.89 12.10 9.10
C LYS A 93 12.96 11.77 7.60
N THR A 94 12.05 10.95 7.08
CA THR A 94 11.96 10.64 5.64
C THR A 94 11.01 11.56 4.89
N LEU A 95 10.32 12.46 5.59
CA LEU A 95 9.26 13.29 5.05
C LEU A 95 9.64 14.78 5.07
N PRO A 96 9.14 15.58 4.14
CA PRO A 96 9.27 17.02 4.19
C PRO A 96 8.37 17.61 5.29
N ASP A 97 8.78 18.77 5.85
CA ASP A 97 7.87 19.58 6.67
C ASP A 97 6.60 19.92 5.88
N PRO A 98 5.43 19.93 6.55
CA PRO A 98 5.17 19.76 7.98
C PRO A 98 4.74 18.35 8.42
N LEU A 99 5.00 17.30 7.63
CA LEU A 99 4.55 15.93 7.85
C LEU A 99 5.35 15.23 8.97
N ASN A 100 5.09 15.54 10.22
CA ASN A 100 5.87 15.03 11.35
C ASN A 100 5.05 14.47 12.52
N ALA A 101 3.72 14.37 12.39
CA ALA A 101 2.85 13.72 13.37
C ALA A 101 2.27 12.44 12.78
N CYS A 102 2.61 11.29 13.36
CA CYS A 102 2.24 9.96 12.88
C CYS A 102 1.20 9.32 13.80
N PHE A 103 0.11 8.81 13.23
CA PHE A 103 -0.86 7.96 13.89
C PHE A 103 -0.73 6.53 13.35
N LEU A 104 -0.33 5.59 14.20
CA LEU A 104 -0.12 4.20 13.83
C LEU A 104 -1.41 3.39 13.95
N VAL A 105 -1.64 2.50 12.98
CA VAL A 105 -2.79 1.61 12.87
C VAL A 105 -2.34 0.20 12.44
N ASN A 106 -3.28 -0.74 12.17
CA ASN A 106 -2.94 -2.12 11.87
C ASN A 106 -2.85 -2.44 10.37
N SER A 107 -3.43 -1.61 9.52
CA SER A 107 -3.55 -1.88 8.09
C SER A 107 -3.67 -0.62 7.27
N GLY A 108 -3.53 -0.76 5.95
CA GLY A 108 -3.79 0.33 5.00
C GLY A 108 -5.25 0.81 5.02
N SER A 109 -6.21 -0.13 5.13
CA SER A 109 -7.63 0.25 5.25
C SER A 109 -7.90 1.12 6.48
N GLU A 110 -7.36 0.75 7.65
CA GLU A 110 -7.50 1.58 8.86
C GLU A 110 -6.79 2.93 8.72
N ALA A 111 -5.67 2.96 8.02
CA ALA A 111 -4.96 4.21 7.77
C ALA A 111 -5.79 5.16 6.88
N ILE A 112 -6.44 4.64 5.84
CA ILE A 112 -7.40 5.40 5.02
C ILE A 112 -8.59 5.86 5.86
N GLU A 113 -9.22 4.98 6.66
CA GLU A 113 -10.31 5.35 7.57
C GLU A 113 -9.92 6.52 8.50
N GLY A 114 -8.72 6.44 9.08
CA GLY A 114 -8.18 7.49 9.93
C GLY A 114 -7.98 8.80 9.18
N ALA A 115 -7.38 8.74 7.99
CA ALA A 115 -7.13 9.91 7.14
C ALA A 115 -8.44 10.60 6.70
N LEU A 116 -9.46 9.83 6.28
CA LEU A 116 -10.78 10.36 5.91
C LEU A 116 -11.47 11.06 7.09
N LYS A 117 -11.45 10.44 8.27
CA LYS A 117 -12.01 11.00 9.50
C LYS A 117 -11.27 12.27 9.92
N LEU A 118 -9.94 12.26 9.85
CA LEU A 118 -9.09 13.40 10.16
C LEU A 118 -9.40 14.57 9.23
N ALA A 119 -9.47 14.33 7.92
CA ALA A 119 -9.77 15.36 6.93
C ALA A 119 -11.16 15.99 7.13
N LYS A 120 -12.20 15.17 7.30
CA LYS A 120 -13.55 15.66 7.58
C LYS A 120 -13.63 16.48 8.87
N ARG A 121 -12.91 16.04 9.90
CA ARG A 121 -12.92 16.73 11.19
C ARG A 121 -12.16 18.05 11.16
N TYR A 122 -11.02 18.09 10.47
CA TYR A 122 -10.21 19.30 10.34
C TYR A 122 -10.90 20.37 9.50
N THR A 123 -11.47 19.97 8.36
CA THR A 123 -12.11 20.89 7.42
C THR A 123 -13.57 21.22 7.77
N GLU A 124 -14.20 20.40 8.60
CA GLU A 124 -15.65 20.44 8.90
C GLU A 124 -16.53 20.28 7.64
N ARG A 125 -16.01 19.62 6.59
CA ARG A 125 -16.66 19.41 5.29
C ARG A 125 -17.10 17.97 5.11
N PRO A 126 -18.23 17.72 4.40
CA PRO A 126 -18.80 16.38 4.28
C PRO A 126 -18.23 15.54 3.14
N ASN A 127 -17.79 16.18 2.04
CA ASN A 127 -17.55 15.49 0.78
C ASN A 127 -16.12 15.00 0.63
N LEU A 128 -15.95 13.89 -0.06
CA LEU A 128 -14.67 13.29 -0.41
C LEU A 128 -14.61 13.06 -1.93
N VAL A 129 -13.46 13.27 -2.52
CA VAL A 129 -13.19 12.95 -3.91
C VAL A 129 -12.09 11.91 -3.99
N SER A 130 -12.24 10.92 -4.88
CA SER A 130 -11.22 9.91 -5.15
C SER A 130 -11.16 9.62 -6.64
N CYS A 131 -10.32 8.68 -7.08
CA CYS A 131 -10.19 8.36 -8.48
C CYS A 131 -10.96 7.08 -8.87
N LEU A 132 -11.46 7.04 -10.11
CA LEU A 132 -11.94 5.81 -10.73
C LEU A 132 -10.81 4.79 -10.74
N ASN A 133 -11.15 3.51 -10.55
CA ASN A 133 -10.23 2.39 -10.46
C ASN A 133 -9.17 2.50 -9.34
N ALA A 134 -9.36 3.39 -8.36
CA ALA A 134 -8.52 3.44 -7.16
C ALA A 134 -8.87 2.31 -6.21
N TYR A 135 -7.84 1.76 -5.52
CA TYR A 135 -8.01 0.79 -4.44
C TYR A 135 -7.45 1.32 -3.13
N HIS A 136 -8.32 1.55 -2.16
CA HIS A 136 -7.94 2.12 -0.86
C HIS A 136 -8.19 1.18 0.33
N GLY A 137 -8.79 0.02 0.08
CA GLY A 137 -9.06 -0.99 1.10
C GLY A 137 -10.49 -1.47 1.10
N SER A 138 -10.79 -2.43 1.99
CA SER A 138 -12.07 -3.16 2.03
C SER A 138 -12.93 -2.86 3.26
N SER A 139 -12.50 -1.98 4.19
CA SER A 139 -13.39 -1.45 5.23
C SER A 139 -14.40 -0.46 4.61
N HIS A 140 -15.53 -0.22 5.26
CA HIS A 140 -16.64 0.53 4.65
C HIS A 140 -16.25 1.94 4.15
N GLY A 141 -15.45 2.70 4.92
CA GLY A 141 -14.99 4.01 4.49
C GLY A 141 -13.97 3.94 3.36
N ALA A 142 -12.96 3.05 3.47
CA ALA A 142 -11.97 2.84 2.44
C ALA A 142 -12.61 2.30 1.14
N LEU A 143 -13.58 1.37 1.26
CA LEU A 143 -14.35 0.87 0.13
C LEU A 143 -15.19 1.98 -0.53
N SER A 144 -15.73 2.91 0.27
CA SER A 144 -16.52 4.03 -0.25
C SER A 144 -15.71 4.92 -1.21
N VAL A 145 -14.44 5.15 -0.90
CA VAL A 145 -13.52 5.95 -1.72
C VAL A 145 -12.79 5.12 -2.78
N SER A 146 -12.88 3.78 -2.75
CA SER A 146 -12.38 2.93 -3.84
C SER A 146 -13.19 3.14 -5.13
N GLY A 147 -12.54 3.03 -6.30
CA GLY A 147 -13.05 3.53 -7.57
C GLY A 147 -13.82 2.55 -8.45
N SER A 148 -14.03 1.28 -8.01
CA SER A 148 -14.72 0.26 -8.82
C SER A 148 -16.12 -0.04 -8.28
N GLU A 149 -17.15 0.26 -9.08
CA GLU A 149 -18.55 -0.01 -8.69
C GLU A 149 -18.85 -1.52 -8.59
N GLN A 150 -18.20 -2.33 -9.41
CA GLN A 150 -18.35 -3.80 -9.36
C GLN A 150 -18.04 -4.35 -7.97
N PHE A 151 -17.04 -3.78 -7.27
CA PHE A 151 -16.62 -4.20 -5.94
C PHE A 151 -17.42 -3.56 -4.80
N LYS A 152 -18.24 -2.55 -5.09
CA LYS A 152 -19.00 -1.76 -4.10
C LYS A 152 -20.48 -2.10 -4.01
N GLN A 153 -21.09 -2.47 -5.12
CA GLN A 153 -22.55 -2.59 -5.24
C GLN A 153 -23.19 -3.51 -4.20
N GLY A 154 -22.51 -4.61 -3.84
CA GLY A 154 -23.01 -5.60 -2.86
C GLY A 154 -22.94 -5.15 -1.40
N TYR A 155 -22.30 -4.00 -1.11
CA TYR A 155 -22.04 -3.51 0.25
C TYR A 155 -22.73 -2.18 0.57
N ARG A 156 -23.63 -1.72 -0.29
CA ARG A 156 -24.38 -0.48 -0.08
C ARG A 156 -25.37 -0.60 1.09
N PRO A 157 -25.67 0.47 1.88
CA PRO A 157 -25.19 1.84 1.66
C PRO A 157 -23.75 2.06 2.12
N LEU A 158 -22.99 2.83 1.34
CA LEU A 158 -21.64 3.29 1.66
C LEU A 158 -21.67 4.72 2.19
N LEU A 159 -20.50 5.33 2.49
CA LEU A 159 -20.43 6.71 2.96
C LEU A 159 -21.07 7.66 1.95
N PRO A 160 -21.93 8.59 2.38
CA PRO A 160 -22.48 9.65 1.52
C PRO A 160 -21.41 10.69 1.18
N GLY A 161 -21.62 11.45 0.10
CA GLY A 161 -20.78 12.58 -0.28
C GLY A 161 -19.42 12.15 -0.87
N VAL A 162 -19.34 10.94 -1.44
CA VAL A 162 -18.16 10.48 -2.18
C VAL A 162 -18.41 10.60 -3.67
N SER A 163 -17.49 11.25 -4.38
CA SER A 163 -17.47 11.32 -5.85
C SER A 163 -16.12 10.85 -6.40
N HIS A 164 -16.11 10.47 -7.68
CA HIS A 164 -14.92 9.96 -8.34
C HIS A 164 -14.58 10.75 -9.60
N ILE A 165 -13.29 10.99 -9.80
CA ILE A 165 -12.72 11.64 -10.98
C ILE A 165 -11.80 10.64 -11.70
N ARG A 166 -11.47 10.92 -12.95
CA ARG A 166 -10.47 10.12 -13.68
C ARG A 166 -9.07 10.45 -13.20
N PHE A 167 -8.26 9.43 -12.97
CA PHE A 167 -6.85 9.61 -12.65
C PHE A 167 -6.10 10.22 -13.85
N ASN A 168 -5.20 11.15 -13.60
CA ASN A 168 -4.42 11.87 -14.61
C ASN A 168 -5.25 12.71 -15.59
N HIS A 169 -6.44 13.22 -15.16
CA HIS A 169 -7.34 14.06 -15.95
C HIS A 169 -7.67 15.36 -15.21
N PRO A 170 -6.84 16.41 -15.32
CA PRO A 170 -7.04 17.68 -14.60
C PRO A 170 -8.37 18.38 -14.92
N GLU A 171 -8.98 18.12 -16.07
CA GLU A 171 -10.28 18.65 -16.45
C GLU A 171 -11.42 18.22 -15.51
N ASP A 172 -11.25 17.12 -14.77
CA ASP A 172 -12.22 16.63 -13.80
C ASP A 172 -12.12 17.36 -12.45
N PHE A 173 -11.11 18.20 -12.22
CA PHE A 173 -10.92 18.90 -10.94
C PHE A 173 -12.06 19.88 -10.62
N THR A 174 -12.92 20.20 -11.56
CA THR A 174 -14.18 20.95 -11.34
C THR A 174 -15.12 20.24 -10.34
N HIS A 175 -14.94 18.93 -10.10
CA HIS A 175 -15.68 18.17 -9.08
C HIS A 175 -15.13 18.39 -7.66
N ILE A 176 -13.94 18.97 -7.53
CA ILE A 176 -13.31 19.32 -6.25
C ILE A 176 -13.66 20.77 -5.94
N ASN A 177 -14.39 21.02 -4.87
CA ASN A 177 -14.95 22.34 -4.53
C ASN A 177 -14.88 22.62 -3.02
N GLU A 178 -15.42 23.76 -2.58
CA GLU A 178 -15.37 24.23 -1.20
C GLU A 178 -16.12 23.33 -0.21
N GLN A 179 -16.92 22.36 -0.67
CA GLN A 179 -17.55 21.35 0.18
C GLN A 179 -16.69 20.07 0.31
N THR A 180 -15.59 19.99 -0.45
CA THR A 180 -14.68 18.84 -0.42
C THR A 180 -13.79 18.93 0.81
N ALA A 181 -13.85 17.92 1.67
CA ALA A 181 -12.94 17.75 2.80
C ALA A 181 -11.56 17.33 2.34
N ALA A 182 -11.50 16.34 1.46
CA ALA A 182 -10.25 15.84 0.93
C ALA A 182 -10.41 15.19 -0.45
N VAL A 183 -9.29 15.19 -1.20
CA VAL A 183 -9.06 14.35 -2.36
C VAL A 183 -8.13 13.22 -1.93
N VAL A 184 -8.53 11.96 -2.17
CA VAL A 184 -7.73 10.76 -1.87
C VAL A 184 -7.24 10.18 -3.19
N VAL A 185 -5.93 10.06 -3.36
CA VAL A 185 -5.35 9.58 -4.61
C VAL A 185 -4.12 8.72 -4.36
N GLU A 186 -4.03 7.57 -5.03
CA GLU A 186 -2.80 6.78 -5.07
C GLU A 186 -1.74 7.53 -5.88
N THR A 187 -0.51 7.62 -5.38
CA THR A 187 0.59 8.25 -6.13
C THR A 187 0.90 7.49 -7.42
N VAL A 188 0.72 6.17 -7.39
CA VAL A 188 0.66 5.29 -8.57
C VAL A 188 -0.54 4.38 -8.36
N GLN A 189 -1.52 4.40 -9.26
CA GLN A 189 -2.66 3.48 -9.14
C GLN A 189 -2.21 2.04 -9.38
N GLY A 190 -2.19 1.25 -8.31
CA GLY A 190 -1.70 -0.12 -8.35
C GLY A 190 -2.66 -1.06 -9.06
N GLU A 191 -3.84 -1.24 -8.49
CA GLU A 191 -4.81 -2.25 -8.96
C GLU A 191 -5.47 -1.92 -10.31
N ALA A 192 -5.31 -0.69 -10.80
CA ALA A 192 -5.66 -0.29 -12.17
C ALA A 192 -4.61 -0.73 -13.23
N GLY A 193 -3.63 -1.56 -12.86
CA GLY A 193 -2.55 -2.00 -13.76
C GLY A 193 -1.41 -0.99 -13.87
N VAL A 194 -0.97 -0.44 -12.74
CA VAL A 194 0.16 0.49 -12.60
C VAL A 194 0.01 1.71 -13.50
N GLN A 195 -0.99 2.55 -13.18
CA GLN A 195 -1.15 3.83 -13.87
C GLN A 195 -0.26 4.88 -13.20
N VAL A 196 0.57 5.54 -14.01
CA VAL A 196 1.50 6.59 -13.59
C VAL A 196 0.96 7.92 -14.11
N ALA A 197 0.91 8.93 -13.26
CA ALA A 197 0.48 10.27 -13.65
C ALA A 197 1.58 11.00 -14.46
N ASP A 198 1.16 11.96 -15.27
CA ASP A 198 2.05 12.93 -15.90
C ASP A 198 2.75 13.79 -14.84
N ASP A 199 3.94 14.27 -15.16
CA ASP A 199 4.79 15.00 -14.20
C ASP A 199 4.11 16.21 -13.54
N SER A 200 3.21 16.90 -14.25
CA SER A 200 2.50 18.08 -13.74
C SER A 200 1.20 17.78 -13.00
N TYR A 201 0.67 16.55 -13.09
CA TYR A 201 -0.67 16.22 -12.58
C TYR A 201 -0.82 16.55 -11.08
N PHE A 202 0.10 16.07 -10.26
CA PHE A 202 0.03 16.29 -8.81
C PHE A 202 0.25 17.75 -8.41
N GLN A 203 1.03 18.50 -9.17
CA GLN A 203 1.23 19.93 -8.96
C GLN A 203 -0.08 20.70 -9.20
N VAL A 204 -0.73 20.43 -10.34
CA VAL A 204 -2.03 21.05 -10.67
C VAL A 204 -3.11 20.63 -9.68
N LEU A 205 -3.11 19.37 -9.23
CA LEU A 205 -4.03 18.88 -8.21
C LEU A 205 -3.80 19.60 -6.87
N ARG A 206 -2.53 19.76 -6.44
CA ARG A 206 -2.18 20.47 -5.20
C ARG A 206 -2.67 21.91 -5.24
N GLU A 207 -2.35 22.64 -6.33
CA GLU A 207 -2.80 24.03 -6.52
C GLU A 207 -4.33 24.15 -6.47
N HIS A 208 -5.05 23.20 -7.09
CA HIS A 208 -6.50 23.21 -7.05
C HIS A 208 -7.05 22.93 -5.66
N CYS A 209 -6.48 21.95 -4.94
CA CYS A 209 -6.85 21.68 -3.55
C CYS A 209 -6.64 22.91 -2.65
N ASP A 210 -5.50 23.57 -2.77
CA ASP A 210 -5.18 24.80 -2.03
C ASP A 210 -6.20 25.91 -2.30
N LYS A 211 -6.55 26.10 -3.57
CA LYS A 211 -7.51 27.13 -4.00
C LYS A 211 -8.90 26.95 -3.35
N VAL A 212 -9.38 25.71 -3.23
CA VAL A 212 -10.69 25.41 -2.66
C VAL A 212 -10.64 25.04 -1.18
N GLY A 213 -9.45 24.89 -0.60
CA GLY A 213 -9.21 24.51 0.79
C GLY A 213 -9.55 23.04 1.08
N ALA A 214 -9.47 22.14 0.09
CA ALA A 214 -9.58 20.71 0.28
C ALA A 214 -8.21 20.13 0.66
N LEU A 215 -8.17 19.11 1.54
CA LEU A 215 -6.92 18.44 1.84
C LEU A 215 -6.54 17.44 0.75
N LEU A 216 -5.24 17.33 0.46
CA LEU A 216 -4.68 16.30 -0.41
C LEU A 216 -4.20 15.13 0.45
N ILE A 217 -4.79 13.95 0.25
CA ILE A 217 -4.36 12.68 0.86
C ILE A 217 -3.66 11.86 -0.21
N LEU A 218 -2.36 11.61 -0.05
CA LEU A 218 -1.62 10.70 -0.91
C LEU A 218 -1.57 9.30 -0.29
N ASP A 219 -2.08 8.32 -1.05
CA ASP A 219 -2.02 6.91 -0.70
C ASP A 219 -0.72 6.29 -1.23
N GLU A 220 0.23 6.11 -0.33
CA GLU A 220 1.53 5.48 -0.56
C GLU A 220 1.59 4.03 -0.03
N ILE A 221 0.43 3.42 0.24
CA ILE A 221 0.32 2.08 0.83
C ILE A 221 1.04 1.04 -0.02
N GLN A 222 0.89 1.11 -1.36
CA GLN A 222 1.54 0.16 -2.27
C GLN A 222 2.81 0.74 -2.90
N ALA A 223 2.84 2.04 -3.16
CA ALA A 223 3.89 2.71 -3.92
C ALA A 223 5.09 3.15 -3.06
N GLY A 224 4.90 3.34 -1.76
CA GLY A 224 5.94 3.80 -0.84
C GLY A 224 6.98 2.74 -0.45
N PHE A 225 7.86 3.10 0.47
CA PHE A 225 8.92 2.24 0.98
C PHE A 225 9.83 1.65 -0.11
N GLY A 226 10.20 2.49 -1.07
CA GLY A 226 11.21 2.17 -2.08
C GLY A 226 10.67 1.48 -3.34
N ARG A 227 9.40 1.09 -3.37
CA ARG A 227 8.80 0.32 -4.47
C ARG A 227 9.00 0.99 -5.84
N THR A 228 8.94 2.31 -5.90
CA THR A 228 9.01 3.11 -7.12
C THR A 228 10.41 3.65 -7.45
N GLY A 229 11.41 3.40 -6.57
CA GLY A 229 12.79 3.87 -6.76
C GLY A 229 13.15 5.09 -5.89
N THR A 230 12.18 5.77 -5.32
CA THR A 230 12.33 6.75 -4.23
C THR A 230 11.75 6.16 -2.95
N PHE A 231 12.06 6.75 -1.77
CA PHE A 231 11.48 6.23 -0.52
C PHE A 231 9.96 6.39 -0.52
N TRP A 232 9.49 7.59 -0.91
CA TRP A 232 8.09 7.89 -1.20
C TRP A 232 7.89 8.13 -2.68
N ALA A 233 6.84 7.59 -3.27
CA ALA A 233 6.59 7.72 -4.70
C ALA A 233 6.22 9.14 -5.13
N PHE A 234 5.77 10.00 -4.20
CA PHE A 234 5.43 11.40 -4.48
C PHE A 234 6.66 12.32 -4.62
N GLU A 235 7.85 11.93 -4.11
CA GLU A 235 9.03 12.80 -4.10
C GLU A 235 9.36 13.40 -5.47
N PRO A 236 9.35 12.64 -6.59
CA PRO A 236 9.69 13.19 -7.90
C PRO A 236 8.71 14.26 -8.42
N TYR A 237 7.49 14.30 -7.89
CA TYR A 237 6.48 15.28 -8.31
C TYR A 237 6.64 16.64 -7.63
N GLY A 238 7.48 16.75 -6.61
CA GLY A 238 7.75 18.01 -5.91
C GLY A 238 6.53 18.58 -5.16
N VAL A 239 5.59 17.74 -4.77
CA VAL A 239 4.40 18.14 -4.00
C VAL A 239 4.47 17.59 -2.58
N VAL A 240 3.85 18.29 -1.63
CA VAL A 240 3.70 17.83 -0.26
C VAL A 240 2.20 17.63 0.01
N PRO A 241 1.75 16.42 0.37
CA PRO A 241 0.36 16.22 0.76
C PRO A 241 0.07 16.79 2.15
N ASP A 242 -1.22 17.01 2.46
CA ASP A 242 -1.65 17.35 3.82
C ASP A 242 -1.66 16.11 4.72
N ILE A 243 -2.00 14.97 4.14
CA ILE A 243 -1.99 13.67 4.83
C ILE A 243 -1.35 12.63 3.92
N LEU A 244 -0.39 11.89 4.46
CA LEU A 244 0.22 10.74 3.81
C LEU A 244 -0.26 9.45 4.46
N VAL A 245 -0.57 8.44 3.65
CA VAL A 245 -1.00 7.12 4.16
C VAL A 245 0.00 6.05 3.73
N ALA A 246 0.43 5.23 4.68
CA ALA A 246 1.41 4.15 4.46
C ALA A 246 1.00 2.84 5.14
N ALA A 247 1.40 1.70 4.56
CA ALA A 247 1.26 0.35 5.11
C ALA A 247 2.12 -0.64 4.30
N LYS A 248 1.70 -1.89 4.18
CA LYS A 248 2.32 -2.93 3.33
C LYS A 248 3.85 -3.01 3.50
N GLY A 249 4.62 -2.46 2.54
CA GLY A 249 6.09 -2.45 2.58
C GLY A 249 6.68 -1.84 3.84
N MET A 250 5.94 -0.98 4.53
CA MET A 250 6.29 -0.43 5.82
C MET A 250 6.53 -1.52 6.88
N GLY A 251 5.75 -2.60 6.87
CA GLY A 251 5.73 -3.57 7.95
C GLY A 251 6.84 -4.64 7.91
N GLY A 252 7.56 -4.81 6.80
CA GLY A 252 8.55 -5.88 6.66
C GLY A 252 7.97 -7.29 6.80
N GLY A 253 6.68 -7.46 6.52
CA GLY A 253 5.90 -8.69 6.69
C GLY A 253 4.96 -8.67 7.90
N MET A 254 5.06 -7.69 8.80
CA MET A 254 4.15 -7.52 9.94
C MET A 254 3.00 -6.56 9.58
N PRO A 255 1.77 -6.79 10.14
CA PRO A 255 0.64 -5.89 9.94
C PRO A 255 0.87 -4.55 10.65
N ILE A 256 0.89 -3.47 9.90
CA ILE A 256 0.96 -2.10 10.39
C ILE A 256 0.52 -1.14 9.27
N GLY A 257 0.03 0.02 9.65
CA GLY A 257 -0.21 1.16 8.79
C GLY A 257 -0.04 2.46 9.56
N ALA A 258 -0.06 3.56 8.85
CA ALA A 258 0.01 4.89 9.41
C ALA A 258 -0.71 5.90 8.54
N PHE A 259 -1.28 6.94 9.16
CA PHE A 259 -1.55 8.20 8.50
C PHE A 259 -0.72 9.29 9.17
N ILE A 260 -0.11 10.14 8.37
CA ILE A 260 0.88 11.13 8.80
C ILE A 260 0.45 12.49 8.29
N ALA A 261 0.46 13.48 9.16
CA ALA A 261 0.05 14.85 8.84
C ALA A 261 0.89 15.86 9.64
N SER A 262 0.61 17.14 9.46
CA SER A 262 1.17 18.16 10.35
C SER A 262 0.59 18.02 11.76
N PRO A 263 1.32 18.48 12.81
CA PRO A 263 0.79 18.54 14.16
C PRO A 263 -0.50 19.38 14.27
N GLU A 264 -0.63 20.42 13.45
CA GLU A 264 -1.82 21.25 13.37
C GLU A 264 -3.05 20.45 12.94
N ILE A 265 -2.93 19.66 11.86
CA ILE A 265 -4.02 18.81 11.39
C ILE A 265 -4.28 17.68 12.40
N MET A 266 -3.24 17.00 12.87
CA MET A 266 -3.37 15.84 13.75
C MET A 266 -4.01 16.18 15.12
N GLN A 267 -3.78 17.35 15.67
CA GLN A 267 -4.28 17.73 16.99
C GLN A 267 -5.80 17.73 17.13
N VAL A 268 -6.57 17.84 16.03
CA VAL A 268 -8.03 17.80 16.09
C VAL A 268 -8.58 16.47 16.64
N LEU A 269 -7.77 15.41 16.64
CA LEU A 269 -8.13 14.11 17.24
C LEU A 269 -8.11 14.12 18.77
N LYS A 270 -7.50 15.13 19.42
CA LYS A 270 -7.33 15.19 20.88
C LYS A 270 -8.61 15.58 21.63
N ASN A 271 -9.56 16.20 20.97
CA ASN A 271 -10.73 16.83 21.60
C ASN A 271 -12.04 16.43 20.91
N ASN A 272 -13.18 16.68 21.51
CA ASN A 272 -14.55 16.63 20.96
C ASN A 272 -14.95 15.34 20.19
N PRO A 273 -14.89 14.15 20.79
CA PRO A 273 -14.46 13.85 22.16
C PRO A 273 -12.95 13.49 22.23
N ILE A 274 -12.39 13.54 23.42
CA ILE A 274 -11.10 12.89 23.71
C ILE A 274 -11.22 11.39 23.44
N LEU A 275 -10.14 10.75 22.94
CA LEU A 275 -10.12 9.34 22.56
C LEU A 275 -11.18 8.96 21.50
N GLY A 276 -11.64 9.93 20.71
CA GLY A 276 -12.66 9.72 19.68
C GLY A 276 -12.18 8.92 18.44
N HIS A 277 -10.88 8.68 18.33
CA HIS A 277 -10.27 7.80 17.32
C HIS A 277 -9.13 7.04 17.96
N ILE A 278 -9.36 5.79 18.31
CA ILE A 278 -8.40 4.87 18.93
C ILE A 278 -8.47 3.49 18.29
N THR A 279 -7.42 2.72 18.45
CA THR A 279 -7.34 1.32 18.02
C THR A 279 -6.58 0.52 19.07
N THR A 280 -7.03 -0.69 19.37
CA THR A 280 -6.42 -1.54 20.41
C THR A 280 -5.01 -1.97 20.05
N PHE A 281 -4.74 -2.29 18.78
CA PHE A 281 -3.47 -2.86 18.32
C PHE A 281 -2.68 -1.95 17.36
N GLY A 282 -3.18 -0.78 17.02
CA GLY A 282 -2.51 0.13 16.07
C GLY A 282 -1.13 0.56 16.55
N GLY A 283 -0.11 0.26 15.75
CA GLY A 283 1.27 0.45 16.18
C GLY A 283 1.72 -0.61 17.19
N HIS A 284 1.23 -1.85 17.07
CA HIS A 284 1.67 -2.98 17.92
C HIS A 284 3.19 -3.00 18.07
N PRO A 285 3.75 -3.11 19.29
CA PRO A 285 5.19 -2.96 19.52
C PRO A 285 6.08 -3.83 18.63
N VAL A 286 5.70 -5.09 18.42
CA VAL A 286 6.45 -6.01 17.55
C VAL A 286 6.39 -5.57 16.08
N SER A 287 5.22 -5.10 15.62
CA SER A 287 5.06 -4.57 14.25
C SER A 287 5.82 -3.25 14.08
N ALA A 288 5.83 -2.40 15.08
CA ALA A 288 6.58 -1.14 15.07
C ALA A 288 8.10 -1.38 15.02
N ALA A 289 8.62 -2.34 15.80
CA ALA A 289 10.02 -2.74 15.76
C ALA A 289 10.41 -3.31 14.38
N ALA A 290 9.57 -4.18 13.81
CA ALA A 290 9.77 -4.72 12.48
C ALA A 290 9.78 -3.62 11.40
N SER A 291 8.87 -2.67 11.51
CA SER A 291 8.75 -1.52 10.59
C SER A 291 9.99 -0.62 10.64
N LEU A 292 10.45 -0.28 11.84
CA LEU A 292 11.67 0.51 12.03
C LEU A 292 12.88 -0.19 11.41
N ALA A 293 13.05 -1.49 11.68
CA ALA A 293 14.13 -2.29 11.09
C ALA A 293 14.02 -2.35 9.55
N THR A 294 12.81 -2.42 9.01
CA THR A 294 12.57 -2.42 7.55
C THR A 294 13.01 -1.09 6.91
N LEU A 295 12.65 0.03 7.54
CA LEU A 295 13.08 1.36 7.10
C LEU A 295 14.61 1.46 7.07
N HIS A 296 15.27 1.03 8.15
CA HIS A 296 16.73 1.03 8.24
C HIS A 296 17.38 0.13 7.18
N VAL A 297 16.83 -1.08 6.93
CA VAL A 297 17.33 -1.98 5.89
C VAL A 297 17.29 -1.31 4.50
N ILE A 298 16.16 -0.66 4.16
CA ILE A 298 16.02 0.02 2.86
C ILE A 298 17.13 1.08 2.69
N GLN A 299 17.41 1.85 3.74
CA GLN A 299 18.41 2.92 3.71
C GLN A 299 19.85 2.39 3.76
N GLU A 300 20.17 1.54 4.73
CA GLU A 300 21.52 1.04 4.97
C GLU A 300 22.05 0.13 3.84
N GLU A 301 21.17 -0.68 3.25
CA GLU A 301 21.53 -1.56 2.13
C GLU A 301 21.36 -0.86 0.77
N LYS A 302 21.02 0.44 0.79
CA LYS A 302 20.89 1.29 -0.42
C LYS A 302 20.01 0.67 -1.49
N LEU A 303 18.89 0.07 -1.07
CA LEU A 303 18.03 -0.69 -1.99
C LEU A 303 17.44 0.22 -3.07
N LEU A 304 17.19 1.49 -2.78
CA LEU A 304 16.63 2.46 -3.72
C LEU A 304 17.52 2.68 -4.94
N GLU A 305 18.85 2.74 -4.73
CA GLU A 305 19.84 2.99 -5.79
C GLU A 305 19.80 1.91 -6.90
N GLN A 306 19.31 0.70 -6.58
CA GLN A 306 19.30 -0.45 -7.47
C GLN A 306 17.97 -0.63 -8.22
N VAL A 307 16.90 0.04 -7.79
CA VAL A 307 15.54 -0.20 -8.30
C VAL A 307 15.42 0.09 -9.80
N SER A 308 15.96 1.22 -10.25
CA SER A 308 15.89 1.63 -11.66
C SER A 308 16.62 0.66 -12.59
N ASP A 309 17.82 0.19 -12.21
CA ASP A 309 18.58 -0.76 -13.01
C ASP A 309 17.91 -2.13 -13.07
N LYS A 310 17.37 -2.61 -11.93
CA LYS A 310 16.61 -3.86 -11.87
C LYS A 310 15.34 -3.77 -12.72
N ALA A 311 14.62 -2.67 -12.63
CA ALA A 311 13.42 -2.44 -13.43
C ALA A 311 13.74 -2.42 -14.92
N ARG A 312 14.78 -1.72 -15.33
CA ARG A 312 15.27 -1.68 -16.71
C ARG A 312 15.64 -3.09 -17.21
N LEU A 313 16.42 -3.84 -16.42
CA LEU A 313 16.82 -5.21 -16.79
C LEU A 313 15.60 -6.13 -17.01
N ILE A 314 14.59 -6.06 -16.12
CA ILE A 314 13.37 -6.85 -16.26
C ILE A 314 12.65 -6.47 -17.55
N THR A 315 12.46 -5.16 -17.81
CA THR A 315 11.77 -4.67 -19.02
C THR A 315 12.50 -5.06 -20.31
N GLU A 316 13.82 -4.95 -20.33
CA GLU A 316 14.64 -5.35 -21.49
C GLU A 316 14.58 -6.87 -21.78
N ARG A 317 14.37 -7.69 -20.75
CA ARG A 317 14.29 -9.15 -20.89
C ARG A 317 12.89 -9.68 -21.16
N LEU A 318 11.86 -8.98 -20.76
CA LEU A 318 10.46 -9.32 -21.01
C LEU A 318 10.03 -8.87 -22.42
N GLN A 319 10.56 -9.54 -23.43
CA GLN A 319 10.26 -9.27 -24.84
C GLN A 319 9.55 -10.47 -25.46
N HIS A 320 8.28 -10.29 -25.85
CA HIS A 320 7.51 -11.32 -26.55
C HIS A 320 6.40 -10.64 -27.40
N PRO A 321 6.06 -11.16 -28.61
CA PRO A 321 5.02 -10.56 -29.46
C PRO A 321 3.62 -10.45 -28.84
N ALA A 322 3.30 -11.28 -27.85
CA ALA A 322 2.03 -11.23 -27.12
C ALA A 322 1.99 -10.11 -26.08
N ILE A 323 3.12 -9.51 -25.69
CA ILE A 323 3.16 -8.36 -24.79
C ILE A 323 2.80 -7.10 -25.57
N ARG A 324 1.74 -6.42 -25.16
CA ARG A 324 1.26 -5.17 -25.75
C ARG A 324 2.00 -3.95 -25.24
N GLY A 325 2.44 -4.00 -23.97
CA GLY A 325 3.18 -2.93 -23.32
C GLY A 325 3.57 -3.29 -21.91
N ILE A 326 4.46 -2.49 -21.30
CA ILE A 326 4.84 -2.57 -19.89
C ILE A 326 4.68 -1.18 -19.30
N ARG A 327 3.75 -1.03 -18.35
CA ARG A 327 3.64 0.16 -17.50
C ARG A 327 4.45 -0.08 -16.24
N GLN A 328 5.22 0.92 -15.81
CA GLN A 328 6.05 0.74 -14.62
C GLN A 328 6.39 2.06 -13.92
N ARG A 329 6.61 1.97 -12.61
CA ARG A 329 7.33 2.93 -11.80
C ARG A 329 8.24 2.16 -10.85
N GLY A 330 9.54 2.14 -11.13
CA GLY A 330 10.49 1.27 -10.43
C GLY A 330 10.13 -0.22 -10.54
N LEU A 331 10.14 -0.95 -9.42
CA LEU A 331 9.75 -2.37 -9.34
C LEU A 331 8.25 -2.56 -9.05
N MET A 332 7.43 -1.67 -9.53
CA MET A 332 5.97 -1.79 -9.60
C MET A 332 5.61 -1.80 -11.07
N MET A 333 5.29 -2.97 -11.64
CA MET A 333 5.17 -3.17 -13.08
C MET A 333 3.89 -3.94 -13.43
N ALA A 334 3.29 -3.55 -14.55
CA ALA A 334 2.17 -4.23 -15.21
C ALA A 334 2.57 -4.60 -16.64
N VAL A 335 2.64 -5.89 -16.93
CA VAL A 335 2.94 -6.43 -18.28
C VAL A 335 1.62 -6.72 -18.96
N GLU A 336 1.26 -5.94 -19.95
CA GLU A 336 -0.06 -5.96 -20.60
C GLU A 336 -0.11 -6.95 -21.75
N PHE A 337 -1.21 -7.70 -21.80
CA PHE A 337 -1.59 -8.60 -22.89
C PHE A 337 -2.90 -8.12 -23.53
N GLU A 338 -3.32 -8.75 -24.62
CA GLU A 338 -4.56 -8.37 -25.30
C GLU A 338 -5.83 -8.66 -24.49
N SER A 339 -5.83 -9.78 -23.72
CA SER A 339 -6.97 -10.19 -22.90
C SER A 339 -6.53 -11.09 -21.75
N PHE A 340 -7.44 -11.30 -20.80
CA PHE A 340 -7.28 -12.26 -19.72
C PHE A 340 -7.08 -13.68 -20.24
N ASP A 341 -7.79 -14.08 -21.30
CA ASP A 341 -7.69 -15.43 -21.87
C ASP A 341 -6.29 -15.74 -22.43
N ILE A 342 -5.56 -14.70 -22.87
CA ILE A 342 -4.16 -14.83 -23.29
C ILE A 342 -3.23 -14.81 -22.06
N LEU A 343 -3.50 -13.96 -21.09
CA LEU A 343 -2.67 -13.80 -19.89
C LEU A 343 -2.75 -15.00 -18.95
N LYS A 344 -3.96 -15.53 -18.70
CA LYS A 344 -4.15 -16.58 -17.68
C LYS A 344 -3.27 -17.83 -17.92
N PRO A 345 -3.17 -18.39 -19.15
CA PRO A 345 -2.25 -19.48 -19.43
C PRO A 345 -0.77 -19.14 -19.19
N VAL A 346 -0.36 -17.87 -19.40
CA VAL A 346 1.01 -17.41 -19.12
C VAL A 346 1.29 -17.46 -17.62
N ILE A 347 0.37 -16.95 -16.79
CA ILE A 347 0.48 -17.00 -15.33
C ILE A 347 0.52 -18.46 -14.84
N ASP A 348 -0.37 -19.32 -15.31
CA ASP A 348 -0.39 -20.73 -14.92
C ASP A 348 0.94 -21.40 -15.24
N ARG A 349 1.46 -21.17 -16.45
CA ARG A 349 2.74 -21.71 -16.87
C ARG A 349 3.92 -21.16 -16.08
N ALA A 350 3.89 -19.87 -15.73
CA ALA A 350 4.90 -19.26 -14.87
C ALA A 350 4.93 -19.94 -13.49
N ILE A 351 3.78 -20.18 -12.87
CA ILE A 351 3.66 -20.88 -11.59
C ILE A 351 4.17 -22.33 -11.68
N GLU A 352 3.83 -23.05 -12.76
CA GLU A 352 4.36 -24.39 -13.02
C GLU A 352 5.90 -24.38 -13.11
N LEU A 353 6.47 -23.37 -13.70
CA LEU A 353 7.93 -23.20 -13.84
C LEU A 353 8.59 -22.61 -12.57
N GLY A 354 7.85 -22.33 -11.51
CA GLY A 354 8.37 -21.83 -10.25
C GLY A 354 8.52 -20.30 -10.20
N VAL A 355 7.70 -19.56 -10.93
CA VAL A 355 7.57 -18.11 -10.85
C VAL A 355 6.16 -17.77 -10.42
N LEU A 356 6.00 -17.16 -9.24
CA LEU A 356 4.71 -16.75 -8.72
C LEU A 356 4.39 -15.32 -9.15
N THR A 357 3.32 -15.18 -9.90
CA THR A 357 2.74 -13.90 -10.34
C THR A 357 1.22 -14.00 -10.40
N ASP A 358 0.54 -12.87 -10.56
CA ASP A 358 -0.90 -12.74 -10.67
C ASP A 358 -1.30 -11.61 -11.64
N TRP A 359 -2.58 -11.21 -11.62
CA TRP A 359 -3.11 -10.05 -12.33
C TRP A 359 -3.70 -9.03 -11.36
N PHE A 360 -4.08 -7.85 -11.86
CA PHE A 360 -4.62 -6.77 -11.05
C PHE A 360 -6.15 -6.85 -10.92
N LEU A 361 -6.69 -6.35 -9.83
CA LEU A 361 -8.14 -6.39 -9.55
C LEU A 361 -8.98 -5.66 -10.60
N TYR A 362 -8.46 -4.55 -11.13
CA TYR A 362 -9.18 -3.69 -12.08
C TYR A 362 -8.53 -3.68 -13.47
N CYS A 363 -7.56 -4.57 -13.73
CA CYS A 363 -6.85 -4.69 -14.98
C CYS A 363 -6.42 -6.16 -15.16
N ASP A 364 -7.38 -7.00 -15.51
CA ASP A 364 -7.21 -8.46 -15.58
C ASP A 364 -6.38 -8.94 -16.77
N ASN A 365 -6.15 -8.08 -17.76
CA ASN A 365 -5.28 -8.35 -18.91
C ASN A 365 -3.80 -7.98 -18.68
N ALA A 366 -3.41 -7.59 -17.48
CA ALA A 366 -2.04 -7.25 -17.16
C ALA A 366 -1.47 -8.14 -16.03
N MET A 367 -0.26 -8.69 -16.26
CA MET A 367 0.49 -9.48 -15.29
C MET A 367 1.24 -8.55 -14.34
N ARG A 368 1.15 -8.80 -13.04
CA ARG A 368 1.90 -8.09 -11.99
C ARG A 368 3.34 -8.57 -11.94
N VAL A 369 4.28 -7.64 -11.91
CA VAL A 369 5.69 -7.89 -11.60
C VAL A 369 6.13 -6.88 -10.53
N ALA A 370 6.12 -7.33 -9.28
CA ALA A 370 6.47 -6.53 -8.11
C ALA A 370 7.34 -7.35 -7.12
N PRO A 371 8.55 -7.77 -7.53
CA PRO A 371 9.43 -8.56 -6.69
C PRO A 371 9.90 -7.79 -5.46
N PRO A 372 10.45 -8.45 -4.42
CA PRO A 372 11.20 -7.76 -3.38
C PRO A 372 12.30 -6.88 -3.98
N LEU A 373 12.61 -5.73 -3.35
CA LEU A 373 13.68 -4.82 -3.81
C LEU A 373 15.06 -5.49 -3.77
N THR A 374 15.18 -6.55 -2.98
CA THR A 374 16.39 -7.37 -2.83
C THR A 374 16.60 -8.39 -3.94
N ILE A 375 15.73 -8.45 -4.97
CA ILE A 375 15.92 -9.33 -6.14
C ILE A 375 17.25 -9.03 -6.84
N GLN A 376 17.94 -10.10 -7.32
CA GLN A 376 19.25 -10.01 -7.99
C GLN A 376 19.14 -10.52 -9.41
#